data_26649004857c2aafbeaf20979427070a
#
_entry.id   26649004857c2aafbeaf20979427070a
#
_cell.length_a   1.000
_cell.length_b   1.000
_cell.length_c   1.000
_cell.angle_alpha   90.00
_cell.angle_beta   90.00
_cell.angle_gamma   90.00
#
_symmetry.space_group_name_H-M   'P 1'
#
loop_
_entity.id
_entity.type
_entity.pdbx_description
1 polymer ?
#
loop_
_entity_poly.entity_id
_entity_poly.type
_entity_poly.pdbx_seq_one_letter_code
_entity_poly.pdbx_strand_id
1 'polypeptide(L)'
;MSGELANTGKILIYQNEKGDTKIDVYFEEDTIWMTQKAMCELYQVAKSSVSEHISNIFKDGELEPEATVRKFRTVQTEGTRQVTRERDYYNLDMILAVGYRVRSNVGIHFRRWASSILTEYMKKGFALNDERLRNPREFGADYFDELLERIRDNRASEKRVYQKVKEI
;
A
#
# COMPACT_ATOMS: atom_id res chain seq x y z
N MET A 1 2.43 -18.99 -10.42
CA MET A 1 1.84 -18.77 -11.74
C MET A 1 2.22 -17.39 -12.26
N SER A 2 2.67 -17.31 -13.48
CA SER A 2 2.90 -16.04 -14.14
C SER A 2 1.59 -15.56 -14.75
N GLY A 3 0.98 -14.52 -14.19
CA GLY A 3 -0.18 -13.84 -14.76
C GLY A 3 0.23 -12.71 -15.68
N GLU A 4 -0.60 -12.40 -16.67
CA GLU A 4 -0.44 -11.19 -17.46
C GLU A 4 -0.99 -10.01 -16.69
N LEU A 5 -0.24 -8.90 -16.63
CA LEU A 5 -0.65 -7.71 -15.89
C LEU A 5 -1.80 -7.00 -16.60
N ALA A 6 -3.01 -7.25 -16.14
CA ALA A 6 -4.23 -6.71 -16.73
C ALA A 6 -4.64 -5.33 -16.20
N ASN A 7 -4.08 -4.88 -15.08
CA ASN A 7 -4.56 -3.68 -14.40
C ASN A 7 -3.39 -2.85 -13.86
N THR A 8 -3.02 -1.81 -14.61
CA THR A 8 -2.00 -0.85 -14.19
C THR A 8 -2.66 0.41 -13.66
N GLY A 9 -2.20 0.90 -12.54
CA GLY A 9 -2.64 2.17 -11.97
C GLY A 9 -1.48 2.94 -11.39
N LYS A 10 -1.69 4.23 -11.16
CA LYS A 10 -0.78 5.06 -10.37
C LYS A 10 -1.38 5.27 -9.00
N ILE A 11 -0.65 4.91 -7.97
CA ILE A 11 -1.07 5.13 -6.60
C ILE A 11 -0.15 6.12 -5.91
N LEU A 12 -0.77 6.97 -5.10
CA LEU A 12 -0.07 7.82 -4.17
C LEU A 12 0.06 7.05 -2.85
N ILE A 13 1.23 6.47 -2.59
CA ILE A 13 1.48 5.75 -1.34
C ILE A 13 1.67 6.74 -0.20
N TYR A 14 2.36 7.85 -0.45
CA TYR A 14 2.46 8.97 0.48
C TYR A 14 2.72 10.27 -0.29
N GLN A 15 2.36 11.41 0.29
CA GLN A 15 2.71 12.72 -0.27
C GLN A 15 4.07 13.18 0.25
N ASN A 16 4.99 13.49 -0.66
CA ASN A 16 6.17 14.25 -0.31
C ASN A 16 5.82 15.74 -0.16
N GLU A 17 6.76 16.55 0.31
CA GLU A 17 6.57 18.00 0.45
C GLU A 17 6.20 18.72 -0.87
N LYS A 18 6.50 18.11 -2.01
CA LYS A 18 6.17 18.61 -3.35
C LYS A 18 4.85 18.05 -3.91
N GLY A 19 4.20 17.15 -3.22
CA GLY A 19 2.87 16.63 -3.56
C GLY A 19 2.78 15.65 -4.72
N ASP A 20 3.89 15.23 -5.35
CA ASP A 20 3.85 14.64 -6.70
C ASP A 20 4.52 13.29 -6.89
N THR A 21 4.74 12.49 -5.86
CA THR A 21 5.32 11.16 -6.10
C THR A 21 4.25 10.15 -6.50
N LYS A 22 3.91 10.12 -7.78
CA LYS A 22 3.06 9.09 -8.39
C LYS A 22 3.93 7.96 -8.92
N ILE A 23 3.73 6.75 -8.43
CA ILE A 23 4.48 5.57 -8.82
C ILE A 23 3.57 4.57 -9.49
N ASP A 24 4.04 4.00 -10.59
CA ASP A 24 3.31 2.96 -11.30
C ASP A 24 3.24 1.69 -10.44
N VAL A 25 2.02 1.24 -10.20
CA VAL A 25 1.74 0.03 -9.47
C VAL A 25 0.73 -0.83 -10.21
N TYR A 26 0.71 -2.10 -9.86
CA TYR A 26 -0.28 -3.04 -10.38
C TYR A 26 -1.24 -3.41 -9.26
N PHE A 27 -2.54 -3.41 -9.58
CA PHE A 27 -3.59 -3.87 -8.68
C PHE A 27 -4.00 -5.30 -9.02
N GLU A 28 -3.85 -6.20 -8.09
CA GLU A 28 -4.35 -7.57 -8.21
C GLU A 28 -4.58 -8.16 -6.82
N GLU A 29 -5.63 -8.93 -6.64
CA GLU A 29 -5.98 -9.58 -5.38
C GLU A 29 -6.12 -8.62 -4.18
N ASP A 30 -6.77 -7.48 -4.39
CA ASP A 30 -6.97 -6.45 -3.37
C ASP A 30 -5.67 -5.87 -2.76
N THR A 31 -4.56 -6.01 -3.45
CA THR A 31 -3.30 -5.41 -3.04
C THR A 31 -2.61 -4.73 -4.22
N ILE A 32 -1.58 -4.00 -3.94
CA ILE A 32 -0.72 -3.41 -4.96
C ILE A 32 0.58 -4.19 -5.06
N TRP A 33 1.11 -4.23 -6.27
CA TRP A 33 2.35 -4.89 -6.61
C TRP A 33 3.29 -3.92 -7.29
N MET A 34 4.55 -3.89 -6.89
CA MET A 34 5.58 -3.12 -7.57
C MET A 34 6.91 -3.86 -7.62
N THR A 35 7.72 -3.49 -8.60
CA THR A 35 9.06 -4.03 -8.75
C THR A 35 10.02 -3.44 -7.71
N GLN A 36 11.16 -4.09 -7.52
CA GLN A 36 12.24 -3.55 -6.71
C GLN A 36 12.74 -2.21 -7.26
N LYS A 37 12.81 -2.06 -8.59
CA LYS A 37 13.17 -0.80 -9.24
C LYS A 37 12.20 0.32 -8.87
N ALA A 38 10.90 0.05 -8.89
CA ALA A 38 9.88 1.02 -8.48
C ALA A 38 10.04 1.42 -7.00
N MET A 39 10.38 0.48 -6.12
CA MET A 39 10.69 0.80 -4.71
C MET A 39 11.93 1.68 -4.56
N CYS A 40 12.96 1.46 -5.36
CA CYS A 40 14.13 2.35 -5.38
C CYS A 40 13.77 3.79 -5.77
N GLU A 41 12.90 3.95 -6.76
CA GLU A 41 12.39 5.26 -7.19
C GLU A 41 11.50 5.88 -6.11
N LEU A 42 10.61 5.09 -5.50
CA LEU A 42 9.71 5.54 -4.44
C LEU A 42 10.47 6.10 -3.24
N TYR A 43 11.45 5.37 -2.76
CA TYR A 43 12.19 5.73 -1.54
C TYR A 43 13.49 6.49 -1.83
N GLN A 44 13.85 6.67 -3.10
CA GLN A 44 15.09 7.34 -3.53
C GLN A 44 16.33 6.74 -2.88
N VAL A 45 16.47 5.44 -2.99
CA VAL A 45 17.60 4.66 -2.46
C VAL A 45 18.19 3.77 -3.56
N ALA A 46 19.42 3.33 -3.35
CA ALA A 46 20.12 2.45 -4.28
C ALA A 46 19.49 1.05 -4.29
N LYS A 47 19.61 0.36 -5.42
CA LYS A 47 19.15 -1.02 -5.59
C LYS A 47 19.73 -1.97 -4.54
N SER A 48 21.00 -1.82 -4.19
CA SER A 48 21.65 -2.62 -3.16
C SER A 48 21.00 -2.46 -1.78
N SER A 49 20.56 -1.25 -1.45
CA SER A 49 19.86 -0.96 -0.19
C SER A 49 18.51 -1.66 -0.12
N VAL A 50 17.70 -1.56 -1.18
CA VAL A 50 16.40 -2.25 -1.23
C VAL A 50 16.59 -3.77 -1.21
N SER A 51 17.54 -4.31 -1.97
CA SER A 51 17.85 -5.74 -1.97
C SER A 51 18.23 -6.26 -0.59
N GLU A 52 19.05 -5.51 0.14
CA GLU A 52 19.47 -5.86 1.50
C GLU A 52 18.28 -5.84 2.46
N HIS A 53 17.44 -4.81 2.41
CA HIS A 53 16.23 -4.73 3.24
C HIS A 53 15.27 -5.88 2.98
N ILE A 54 15.00 -6.21 1.72
CA ILE A 54 14.14 -7.34 1.35
C ILE A 54 14.70 -8.65 1.89
N SER A 55 16.01 -8.89 1.69
CA SER A 55 16.68 -10.07 2.19
C SER A 55 16.59 -10.20 3.71
N ASN A 56 16.80 -9.11 4.44
CA ASN A 56 16.71 -9.10 5.89
C ASN A 56 15.28 -9.28 6.40
N ILE A 57 14.28 -8.72 5.72
CA ILE A 57 12.86 -8.90 6.05
C ILE A 57 12.49 -10.40 5.99
N PHE A 58 12.90 -11.10 4.94
CA PHE A 58 12.66 -12.53 4.82
C PHE A 58 13.47 -13.34 5.85
N LYS A 59 14.73 -12.99 6.05
CA LYS A 59 15.61 -13.66 7.01
C LYS A 59 15.11 -13.54 8.44
N ASP A 60 14.60 -12.37 8.81
CA ASP A 60 14.05 -12.11 10.14
C ASP A 60 12.66 -12.73 10.35
N GLY A 61 12.06 -13.30 9.31
CA GLY A 61 10.74 -13.91 9.37
C GLY A 61 9.60 -12.91 9.47
N GLU A 62 9.84 -11.63 9.16
CA GLU A 62 8.81 -10.58 9.18
C GLU A 62 7.74 -10.84 8.12
N LEU A 63 8.15 -11.27 6.92
CA LEU A 63 7.28 -11.65 5.82
C LEU A 63 7.75 -12.96 5.19
N GLU A 64 6.80 -13.70 4.61
CA GLU A 64 7.08 -14.94 3.90
C GLU A 64 7.16 -14.69 2.39
N PRO A 65 8.20 -15.22 1.68
CA PRO A 65 8.35 -15.01 0.24
C PRO A 65 7.13 -15.46 -0.57
N GLU A 66 6.54 -16.60 -0.25
CA GLU A 66 5.39 -17.16 -0.97
C GLU A 66 4.17 -16.25 -0.92
N ALA A 67 4.01 -15.48 0.16
CA ALA A 67 2.90 -14.56 0.34
C ALA A 67 3.14 -13.17 -0.24
N THR A 68 4.41 -12.79 -0.47
CA THR A 68 4.79 -11.40 -0.76
C THR A 68 5.40 -11.17 -2.13
N VAL A 69 5.90 -12.23 -2.79
CA VAL A 69 6.55 -12.13 -4.11
C VAL A 69 5.77 -12.90 -5.16
N ARG A 70 5.54 -12.27 -6.31
CA ARG A 70 5.00 -12.93 -7.50
C ARG A 70 5.76 -12.54 -8.74
N LYS A 71 5.78 -13.45 -9.71
CA LYS A 71 6.33 -13.21 -11.02
C LYS A 71 5.22 -12.82 -11.99
N PHE A 72 5.37 -11.67 -12.62
CA PHE A 72 4.48 -11.22 -13.69
C PHE A 72 5.25 -11.01 -14.99
N ARG A 73 4.58 -11.29 -16.09
CA ARG A 73 5.12 -11.04 -17.43
C ARG A 73 4.77 -9.64 -17.88
N THR A 74 5.78 -8.90 -18.33
CA THR A 74 5.63 -7.58 -18.92
C THR A 74 6.15 -7.59 -20.35
N VAL A 75 5.40 -6.96 -21.26
CA VAL A 75 5.85 -6.74 -22.64
C VAL A 75 6.52 -5.38 -22.70
N GLN A 76 7.79 -5.38 -23.10
CA GLN A 76 8.58 -4.14 -23.28
C GLN A 76 9.01 -4.03 -24.74
N THR A 77 8.99 -2.79 -25.25
CA THR A 77 9.52 -2.48 -26.58
C THR A 77 10.99 -2.11 -26.44
N GLU A 78 11.88 -2.99 -26.90
CA GLU A 78 13.32 -2.72 -26.99
C GLU A 78 13.69 -2.51 -28.48
N GLY A 79 13.90 -1.25 -28.89
CA GLY A 79 14.13 -0.90 -30.29
C GLY A 79 12.90 -1.18 -31.14
N THR A 80 13.00 -2.11 -32.11
CA THR A 80 11.89 -2.56 -32.98
C THR A 80 11.25 -3.88 -32.50
N ARG A 81 11.73 -4.45 -31.39
CA ARG A 81 11.26 -5.75 -30.88
C ARG A 81 10.41 -5.58 -29.63
N GLN A 82 9.32 -6.34 -29.59
CA GLN A 82 8.58 -6.56 -28.34
C GLN A 82 9.20 -7.75 -27.63
N VAL A 83 9.68 -7.51 -26.38
CA VAL A 83 10.30 -8.54 -25.54
C VAL A 83 9.39 -8.76 -24.34
N THR A 84 9.02 -10.03 -24.11
CA THR A 84 8.31 -10.43 -22.89
C THR A 84 9.34 -10.75 -21.81
N ARG A 85 9.30 -10.03 -20.70
CA ARG A 85 10.15 -10.29 -19.54
C ARG A 85 9.33 -10.65 -18.33
N GLU A 86 9.79 -11.64 -17.58
CA GLU A 86 9.26 -12.02 -16.30
C GLU A 86 10.05 -11.32 -15.20
N ARG A 87 9.35 -10.63 -14.29
CA ARG A 87 9.97 -9.89 -13.19
C ARG A 87 9.28 -10.21 -11.87
N ASP A 88 10.06 -10.14 -10.80
CA ASP A 88 9.54 -10.23 -9.44
C ASP A 88 8.83 -8.93 -9.04
N TYR A 89 7.62 -9.09 -8.54
CA TYR A 89 6.82 -8.02 -7.95
C TYR A 89 6.57 -8.32 -6.48
N TYR A 90 6.56 -7.27 -5.70
CA TYR A 90 6.36 -7.33 -4.26
C TYR A 90 5.04 -6.65 -3.89
N ASN A 91 4.33 -7.24 -2.95
CA ASN A 91 3.04 -6.70 -2.52
C ASN A 91 3.17 -5.51 -1.57
N LEU A 92 2.01 -4.94 -1.16
CA LEU A 92 1.95 -3.78 -0.27
C LEU A 92 2.67 -4.02 1.06
N ASP A 93 2.57 -5.22 1.64
CA ASP A 93 3.22 -5.54 2.91
C ASP A 93 4.74 -5.37 2.82
N MET A 94 5.34 -5.84 1.72
CA MET A 94 6.78 -5.65 1.49
C MET A 94 7.13 -4.19 1.24
N ILE A 95 6.32 -3.47 0.48
CA ILE A 95 6.53 -2.05 0.20
C ILE A 95 6.58 -1.24 1.50
N LEU A 96 5.64 -1.49 2.40
CA LEU A 96 5.59 -0.83 3.71
C LEU A 96 6.76 -1.24 4.61
N ALA A 97 7.10 -2.53 4.66
CA ALA A 97 8.23 -3.03 5.46
C ALA A 97 9.56 -2.40 5.04
N VAL A 98 9.81 -2.28 3.74
CA VAL A 98 10.98 -1.57 3.20
C VAL A 98 10.95 -0.09 3.59
N GLY A 99 9.80 0.56 3.49
CA GLY A 99 9.62 1.97 3.87
C GLY A 99 10.01 2.26 5.32
N TYR A 100 9.75 1.34 6.24
CA TYR A 100 10.16 1.47 7.64
C TYR A 100 11.67 1.32 7.87
N ARG A 101 12.39 0.71 6.95
CA ARG A 101 13.83 0.41 7.09
C ARG A 101 14.75 1.39 6.36
N VAL A 102 14.28 2.06 5.31
CA VAL A 102 15.11 2.97 4.51
C VAL A 102 15.49 4.23 5.28
N ARG A 103 16.73 4.69 5.11
CA ARG A 103 17.31 5.83 5.82
C ARG A 103 17.35 7.13 5.00
N SER A 104 16.73 7.16 3.83
CA SER A 104 16.65 8.35 2.99
C SER A 104 15.73 9.43 3.61
N ASN A 105 15.84 10.67 3.12
CA ASN A 105 14.89 11.72 3.49
C ASN A 105 13.44 11.32 3.17
N VAL A 106 13.25 10.66 2.05
CA VAL A 106 11.93 10.11 1.66
C VAL A 106 11.44 9.07 2.67
N GLY A 107 12.32 8.21 3.16
CA GLY A 107 12.00 7.26 4.23
C GLY A 107 11.57 7.95 5.54
N ILE A 108 12.20 9.07 5.88
CA ILE A 108 11.79 9.88 7.04
C ILE A 108 10.37 10.43 6.83
N HIS A 109 10.09 11.00 5.68
CA HIS A 109 8.75 11.53 5.36
C HIS A 109 7.70 10.42 5.34
N PHE A 110 8.02 9.25 4.79
CA PHE A 110 7.16 8.08 4.83
C PHE A 110 6.80 7.67 6.26
N ARG A 111 7.78 7.55 7.14
CA ARG A 111 7.54 7.18 8.55
C ARG A 111 6.73 8.24 9.30
N ARG A 112 6.96 9.52 9.04
CA ARG A 112 6.14 10.61 9.63
C ARG A 112 4.69 10.53 9.18
N TRP A 113 4.47 10.31 7.89
CA TRP A 113 3.13 10.11 7.35
C TRP A 113 2.45 8.89 7.97
N ALA A 114 3.11 7.74 8.00
CA ALA A 114 2.57 6.53 8.62
C ALA A 114 2.26 6.75 10.12
N SER A 115 3.15 7.40 10.84
CA SER A 115 2.95 7.73 12.25
C SER A 115 1.76 8.68 12.47
N SER A 116 1.53 9.63 11.57
CA SER A 116 0.38 10.53 11.65
C SER A 116 -0.95 9.78 11.51
N ILE A 117 -1.02 8.82 10.60
CA ILE A 117 -2.21 7.97 10.41
C ILE A 117 -2.45 7.09 11.64
N LEU A 118 -1.41 6.42 12.15
CA LEU A 118 -1.51 5.60 13.35
C LEU A 118 -1.90 6.43 14.58
N THR A 119 -1.36 7.62 14.72
CA THR A 119 -1.71 8.55 15.80
C THR A 119 -3.18 8.96 15.73
N GLU A 120 -3.66 9.30 14.55
CA GLU A 120 -5.08 9.62 14.34
C GLU A 120 -5.98 8.44 14.70
N TYR A 121 -5.65 7.25 14.19
CA TYR A 121 -6.37 6.03 14.49
C TYR A 121 -6.41 5.73 16.00
N MET A 122 -5.28 5.86 16.69
CA MET A 122 -5.21 5.58 18.12
C MET A 122 -5.94 6.60 18.98
N LYS A 123 -5.92 7.87 18.60
CA LYS A 123 -6.61 8.94 19.33
C LYS A 123 -8.11 8.98 19.08
N LYS A 124 -8.51 8.80 17.82
CA LYS A 124 -9.91 8.96 17.40
C LYS A 124 -10.66 7.64 17.23
N GLY A 125 -9.94 6.52 17.10
CA GLY A 125 -10.50 5.22 16.76
C GLY A 125 -10.77 5.03 15.28
N PHE A 126 -10.39 5.98 14.43
CA PHE A 126 -10.49 5.89 12.98
C PHE A 126 -9.43 6.74 12.28
N ALA A 127 -9.10 6.36 11.05
CA ALA A 127 -8.34 7.16 10.09
C ALA A 127 -8.96 6.93 8.70
N LEU A 128 -9.29 8.00 7.98
CA LEU A 128 -9.95 7.93 6.68
C LEU A 128 -9.09 8.54 5.59
N ASN A 129 -9.05 7.87 4.45
CA ASN A 129 -8.53 8.45 3.22
C ASN A 129 -9.69 9.02 2.42
N ASP A 130 -9.96 10.32 2.64
CA ASP A 130 -11.11 11.00 2.02
C ASP A 130 -11.02 11.05 0.49
N GLU A 131 -9.82 11.20 -0.06
CA GLU A 131 -9.61 11.22 -1.51
C GLU A 131 -9.98 9.88 -2.14
N ARG A 132 -9.51 8.78 -1.55
CA ARG A 132 -9.85 7.43 -2.01
C ARG A 132 -11.37 7.16 -1.92
N LEU A 133 -12.00 7.58 -0.84
CA LEU A 133 -13.43 7.38 -0.64
C LEU A 133 -14.28 8.20 -1.63
N ARG A 134 -13.81 9.37 -2.05
CA ARG A 134 -14.47 10.19 -3.08
C ARG A 134 -14.32 9.65 -4.49
N ASN A 135 -13.19 8.99 -4.77
CA ASN A 135 -12.82 8.47 -6.10
C ASN A 135 -12.54 6.96 -6.05
N PRO A 136 -13.52 6.11 -5.67
CA PRO A 136 -13.29 4.69 -5.44
C PRO A 136 -12.86 3.92 -6.70
N ARG A 137 -13.19 4.42 -7.89
CA ARG A 137 -12.90 3.72 -9.17
C ARG A 137 -11.43 3.78 -9.60
N GLU A 138 -10.65 4.70 -9.05
CA GLU A 138 -9.24 4.85 -9.42
C GLU A 138 -8.32 3.84 -8.73
N PHE A 139 -8.74 3.21 -7.64
CA PHE A 139 -7.85 2.52 -6.71
C PHE A 139 -8.29 1.10 -6.30
N GLY A 140 -9.01 0.39 -7.14
CA GLY A 140 -9.46 -0.97 -6.83
C GLY A 140 -10.90 -1.05 -6.31
N ALA A 141 -11.18 -1.99 -5.41
CA ALA A 141 -12.54 -2.23 -4.92
C ALA A 141 -13.11 -1.02 -4.15
N ASP A 142 -14.40 -0.82 -4.31
CA ASP A 142 -15.14 0.20 -3.58
C ASP A 142 -15.57 -0.32 -2.20
N TYR A 143 -15.05 0.31 -1.16
CA TYR A 143 -15.33 -0.02 0.24
C TYR A 143 -16.31 0.94 0.92
N PHE A 144 -16.98 1.81 0.15
CA PHE A 144 -17.89 2.81 0.70
C PHE A 144 -19.07 2.18 1.45
N ASP A 145 -19.62 1.10 0.93
CA ASP A 145 -20.71 0.35 1.57
C ASP A 145 -20.26 -0.28 2.90
N GLU A 146 -19.05 -0.80 2.96
CA GLU A 146 -18.45 -1.30 4.21
C GLU A 146 -18.32 -0.20 5.25
N LEU A 147 -17.88 0.99 4.84
CA LEU A 147 -17.79 2.16 5.72
C LEU A 147 -19.16 2.54 6.28
N LEU A 148 -20.18 2.59 5.43
CA LEU A 148 -21.56 2.91 5.85
C LEU A 148 -22.10 1.89 6.86
N GLU A 149 -21.83 0.61 6.64
CA GLU A 149 -22.22 -0.47 7.54
C GLU A 149 -21.57 -0.33 8.92
N ARG A 150 -20.27 -0.04 8.97
CA ARG A 150 -19.55 0.23 10.23
C ARG A 150 -20.11 1.43 10.97
N ILE A 151 -20.46 2.50 10.27
CA ILE A 151 -21.09 3.69 10.86
C ILE A 151 -22.45 3.34 11.46
N ARG A 152 -23.27 2.54 10.78
CA ARG A 152 -24.57 2.06 11.29
C ARG A 152 -24.41 1.21 12.54
N ASP A 153 -23.46 0.30 12.56
CA ASP A 153 -23.18 -0.58 13.71
C ASP A 153 -22.75 0.24 14.93
N ASN A 154 -21.89 1.23 14.74
CA ASN A 154 -21.47 2.14 15.80
C ASN A 154 -22.62 2.96 16.35
N ARG A 155 -23.53 3.44 15.50
CA ARG A 155 -24.76 4.14 15.93
C ARG A 155 -25.68 3.24 16.74
N ALA A 156 -25.84 2.01 16.35
CA ALA A 156 -26.62 1.03 17.10
C ALA A 156 -26.05 0.77 18.49
N SER A 157 -24.72 0.68 18.58
CA SER A 157 -24.00 0.53 19.85
C SER A 157 -24.17 1.73 20.75
N GLU A 158 -24.11 2.94 20.22
CA GLU A 158 -24.35 4.19 20.95
C GLU A 158 -25.77 4.21 21.56
N LYS A 159 -26.78 3.87 20.79
CA LYS A 159 -28.17 3.77 21.27
C LYS A 159 -28.31 2.77 22.43
N ARG A 160 -27.65 1.65 22.38
CA ARG A 160 -27.65 0.65 23.46
C ARG A 160 -27.01 1.18 24.73
N VAL A 161 -25.94 1.92 24.64
CA VAL A 161 -25.29 2.55 25.80
C VAL A 161 -26.21 3.59 26.41
N TYR A 162 -26.84 4.44 25.61
CA TYR A 162 -27.82 5.43 26.10
C TYR A 162 -29.03 4.76 26.77
N GLN A 163 -29.56 3.69 26.23
CA GLN A 163 -30.65 2.94 26.86
C GLN A 163 -30.24 2.40 28.22
N LYS A 164 -29.09 1.78 28.34
CA LYS A 164 -28.60 1.25 29.62
C LYS A 164 -28.35 2.33 30.67
N VAL A 165 -27.86 3.49 30.26
CA VAL A 165 -27.68 4.64 31.16
C VAL A 165 -29.01 5.17 31.67
N LYS A 166 -30.06 5.14 30.88
CA LYS A 166 -31.41 5.56 31.28
C LYS A 166 -32.12 4.58 32.23
N GLU A 167 -31.70 3.33 32.24
CA GLU A 167 -32.27 2.27 33.11
C GLU A 167 -31.63 2.25 34.50
N ILE A 168 -30.57 3.01 34.72
CA ILE A 168 -29.95 3.20 36.02
C ILE A 168 -30.57 4.43 36.70
#